data_3afd5646738e8853bf773297a28d8596
#
_entry.id   3afd5646738e8853bf773297a28d8596
#
_cell.length_a   1.000
_cell.length_b   1.000
_cell.length_c   1.000
_cell.angle_alpha   90.00
_cell.angle_beta   90.00
_cell.angle_gamma   90.00
#
_symmetry.space_group_name_H-M   'P 1'
#
loop_
_entity.id
_entity.type
_entity.pdbx_description
1 polymer ?
#
loop_
_entity_poly.entity_id
_entity_poly.type
_entity_poly.pdbx_seq_one_letter_code
_entity_poly.pdbx_strand_id
1 'polypeptide(L)'
;MAGGKQTPRQKLIGLMYLIFLSLMALNVSRQVLDSFPLIDEGISTTNVNLNQKIEAVMQQFIQQELISPQKVQPYFSQAQEVREISAQLIADINQLRSEMISVVDNIPVEMADTLNLIDLQNKDRYSGSSRFWLTENNQNPLIVGGAGTRAYILRQKVEAYRQRLFELVSSHNLQDVVTIGLNLEGPFYLPQTATEISWQQYMFDRIIPIAVATNLTRLITEVRNAEFEVISILYGLITAGDFTFDQIAARVVPRSQIVLAGDAYEADIFVAAFDSRQEPTIIVNGQAIPTEGGVGRLRMPASGTGERTIRGVIRVTSPAGIPQEYP
;
A
#
# COMPACT_ATOMS: atom_id res chain seq x y z
N MET A 1 -52.60 33.97 -9.78
CA MET A 1 -51.38 34.57 -10.34
C MET A 1 -51.52 34.56 -11.85
N ALA A 2 -51.65 35.74 -12.46
CA ALA A 2 -51.94 35.92 -13.86
C ALA A 2 -50.68 35.67 -14.68
N GLY A 3 -50.60 34.53 -15.38
CA GLY A 3 -49.58 34.25 -16.37
C GLY A 3 -49.84 35.09 -17.63
N GLY A 4 -49.28 36.33 -17.68
CA GLY A 4 -49.33 37.17 -18.85
C GLY A 4 -48.70 36.44 -20.04
N LYS A 5 -49.39 36.44 -21.21
CA LYS A 5 -48.85 35.89 -22.45
C LYS A 5 -47.56 36.63 -22.79
N GLN A 6 -46.43 35.91 -22.72
CA GLN A 6 -45.13 36.45 -23.09
C GLN A 6 -45.14 36.95 -24.54
N THR A 7 -44.63 38.13 -24.78
CA THR A 7 -44.49 38.69 -26.14
C THR A 7 -43.51 37.84 -26.96
N PRO A 8 -43.62 37.79 -28.29
CA PRO A 8 -42.68 37.06 -29.14
C PRO A 8 -41.20 37.40 -28.87
N ARG A 9 -40.94 38.67 -28.57
CA ARG A 9 -39.60 39.18 -28.21
C ARG A 9 -39.08 38.57 -26.92
N GLN A 10 -39.93 38.45 -25.87
CA GLN A 10 -39.53 37.82 -24.59
C GLN A 10 -39.27 36.32 -24.75
N LYS A 11 -40.04 35.60 -25.59
CA LYS A 11 -39.81 34.20 -25.91
C LYS A 11 -38.45 34.00 -26.60
N LEU A 12 -38.12 34.90 -27.55
CA LEU A 12 -36.86 34.85 -28.31
C LEU A 12 -35.65 35.10 -27.40
N ILE A 13 -35.74 36.06 -26.47
CA ILE A 13 -34.70 36.33 -25.46
C ILE A 13 -34.54 35.12 -24.52
N GLY A 14 -35.66 34.53 -24.06
CA GLY A 14 -35.61 33.34 -23.21
C GLY A 14 -34.96 32.14 -23.92
N LEU A 15 -35.23 31.96 -25.21
CA LEU A 15 -34.62 30.88 -26.00
C LEU A 15 -33.12 31.13 -26.23
N MET A 16 -32.71 32.36 -26.56
CA MET A 16 -31.29 32.74 -26.60
C MET A 16 -30.56 32.51 -25.28
N TYR A 17 -31.18 32.87 -24.16
CA TYR A 17 -30.60 32.66 -22.83
C TYR A 17 -30.44 31.16 -22.52
N LEU A 18 -31.42 30.35 -22.89
CA LEU A 18 -31.39 28.90 -22.72
C LEU A 18 -30.27 28.26 -23.56
N ILE A 19 -30.12 28.69 -24.82
CA ILE A 19 -29.01 28.23 -25.69
C ILE A 19 -27.68 28.66 -25.11
N PHE A 20 -27.53 29.88 -24.63
CA PHE A 20 -26.29 30.36 -24.02
C PHE A 20 -25.93 29.58 -22.76
N LEU A 21 -26.90 29.32 -21.87
CA LEU A 21 -26.68 28.47 -20.66
C LEU A 21 -26.31 27.03 -21.06
N SER A 22 -26.95 26.44 -22.07
CA SER A 22 -26.60 25.12 -22.59
C SER A 22 -25.16 25.05 -23.11
N LEU A 23 -24.75 26.05 -23.89
CA LEU A 23 -23.38 26.13 -24.41
C LEU A 23 -22.36 26.31 -23.28
N MET A 24 -22.71 27.11 -22.27
CA MET A 24 -21.86 27.31 -21.10
C MET A 24 -21.72 26.02 -20.27
N ALA A 25 -22.81 25.28 -20.05
CA ALA A 25 -22.83 24.00 -19.37
C ALA A 25 -22.01 22.94 -20.12
N LEU A 26 -22.08 22.89 -21.45
CA LEU A 26 -21.27 21.99 -22.28
C LEU A 26 -19.78 22.30 -22.20
N ASN A 27 -19.39 23.58 -22.16
CA ASN A 27 -17.99 23.97 -22.02
C ASN A 27 -17.41 23.60 -20.69
N VAL A 28 -18.15 23.75 -19.59
CA VAL A 28 -17.71 23.30 -18.24
C VAL A 28 -17.53 21.79 -18.22
N SER A 29 -18.43 21.03 -18.83
CA SER A 29 -18.32 19.57 -18.95
C SER A 29 -17.05 19.15 -19.70
N ARG A 30 -16.69 19.83 -20.81
CA ARG A 30 -15.44 19.55 -21.54
C ARG A 30 -14.20 19.79 -20.72
N GLN A 31 -14.10 20.89 -20.00
CA GLN A 31 -12.94 21.21 -19.13
C GLN A 31 -12.72 20.14 -18.06
N VAL A 32 -13.80 19.60 -17.48
CA VAL A 32 -13.72 18.50 -16.53
C VAL A 32 -13.17 17.25 -17.19
N LEU A 33 -13.65 16.89 -18.37
CA LEU A 33 -13.16 15.72 -19.11
C LEU A 33 -11.68 15.86 -19.49
N ASP A 34 -11.25 17.04 -19.88
CA ASP A 34 -9.86 17.30 -20.29
C ASP A 34 -8.88 17.35 -19.08
N SER A 35 -9.37 17.39 -17.86
CA SER A 35 -8.54 17.28 -16.65
C SER A 35 -8.08 15.84 -16.35
N PHE A 36 -8.85 14.81 -16.73
CA PHE A 36 -8.50 13.41 -16.45
C PHE A 36 -7.18 12.97 -17.09
N PRO A 37 -6.86 13.28 -18.35
CA PRO A 37 -5.56 12.95 -18.94
C PRO A 37 -4.37 13.53 -18.15
N LEU A 38 -4.49 14.76 -17.64
CA LEU A 38 -3.44 15.39 -16.83
C LEU A 38 -3.26 14.67 -15.50
N ILE A 39 -4.37 14.26 -14.87
CA ILE A 39 -4.32 13.45 -13.65
C ILE A 39 -3.69 12.09 -13.94
N ASP A 40 -4.09 11.43 -15.01
CA ASP A 40 -3.56 10.12 -15.42
C ASP A 40 -2.06 10.18 -15.71
N GLU A 41 -1.57 11.23 -16.37
CA GLU A 41 -0.15 11.46 -16.62
C GLU A 41 0.63 11.65 -15.32
N GLY A 42 0.10 12.42 -14.36
CA GLY A 42 0.70 12.60 -13.04
C GLY A 42 0.79 11.29 -12.26
N ILE A 43 -0.26 10.47 -12.29
CA ILE A 43 -0.29 9.14 -11.67
C ILE A 43 0.69 8.20 -12.38
N SER A 44 0.73 8.21 -13.71
CA SER A 44 1.66 7.41 -14.52
C SER A 44 3.12 7.75 -14.23
N THR A 45 3.43 9.03 -14.06
CA THR A 45 4.77 9.48 -13.62
C THR A 45 5.10 8.94 -12.22
N THR A 46 4.14 8.90 -11.31
CA THR A 46 4.32 8.30 -9.99
C THR A 46 4.63 6.80 -10.09
N ASN A 47 3.95 6.09 -10.99
CA ASN A 47 4.21 4.67 -11.25
C ASN A 47 5.62 4.40 -11.77
N VAL A 48 6.12 5.26 -12.65
CA VAL A 48 7.52 5.19 -13.14
C VAL A 48 8.50 5.38 -11.97
N ASN A 49 8.28 6.38 -11.12
CA ASN A 49 9.12 6.66 -9.97
C ASN A 49 9.12 5.50 -8.95
N LEU A 50 7.95 4.89 -8.69
CA LEU A 50 7.83 3.72 -7.83
C LEU A 50 8.59 2.52 -8.41
N ASN A 51 8.45 2.28 -9.72
CA ASN A 51 9.20 1.21 -10.37
C ASN A 51 10.71 1.41 -10.25
N GLN A 52 11.21 2.65 -10.39
CA GLN A 52 12.63 2.95 -10.19
C GLN A 52 13.09 2.67 -8.75
N LYS A 53 12.26 2.98 -7.75
CA LYS A 53 12.54 2.65 -6.35
C LYS A 53 12.59 1.14 -6.12
N ILE A 54 11.65 0.38 -6.67
CA ILE A 54 11.64 -1.08 -6.61
C ILE A 54 12.92 -1.65 -7.23
N GLU A 55 13.29 -1.19 -8.43
CA GLU A 55 14.53 -1.58 -9.10
C GLU A 55 15.76 -1.30 -8.23
N ALA A 56 15.81 -0.13 -7.58
CA ALA A 56 16.92 0.22 -6.71
C ALA A 56 17.06 -0.76 -5.53
N VAL A 57 15.93 -1.14 -4.88
CA VAL A 57 15.95 -2.13 -3.80
C VAL A 57 16.35 -3.52 -4.32
N MET A 58 15.85 -3.92 -5.49
CA MET A 58 16.23 -5.20 -6.11
C MET A 58 17.73 -5.24 -6.45
N GLN A 59 18.32 -4.14 -6.88
CA GLN A 59 19.77 -4.05 -7.07
C GLN A 59 20.55 -4.18 -5.75
N GLN A 60 20.02 -3.64 -4.65
CA GLN A 60 20.61 -3.84 -3.33
C GLN A 60 20.57 -5.32 -2.90
N PHE A 61 19.48 -6.04 -3.19
CA PHE A 61 19.42 -7.50 -2.97
C PHE A 61 20.54 -8.23 -3.72
N ILE A 62 20.73 -7.92 -5.00
CA ILE A 62 21.78 -8.53 -5.84
C ILE A 62 23.16 -8.27 -5.26
N GLN A 63 23.43 -7.01 -4.84
CA GLN A 63 24.73 -6.68 -4.21
C GLN A 63 24.95 -7.42 -2.90
N GLN A 64 23.90 -7.53 -2.09
CA GLN A 64 24.00 -8.21 -0.80
C GLN A 64 24.10 -9.73 -0.95
N GLU A 65 23.49 -10.30 -1.99
CA GLU A 65 23.61 -11.73 -2.32
C GLU A 65 25.04 -12.13 -2.67
N LEU A 66 25.80 -11.26 -3.35
CA LEU A 66 27.22 -11.48 -3.63
C LEU A 66 28.07 -11.56 -2.37
N ILE A 67 27.66 -10.86 -1.28
CA ILE A 67 28.39 -10.83 -0.01
C ILE A 67 27.99 -12.00 0.89
N SER A 68 26.70 -12.31 0.97
CA SER A 68 26.14 -13.30 1.91
C SER A 68 24.98 -14.10 1.28
N PRO A 69 25.26 -15.00 0.31
CA PRO A 69 24.21 -15.69 -0.48
C PRO A 69 23.22 -16.47 0.40
N GLN A 70 23.71 -17.22 1.38
CA GLN A 70 22.86 -18.08 2.22
C GLN A 70 21.87 -17.28 3.09
N LYS A 71 22.24 -16.05 3.51
CA LYS A 71 21.40 -15.17 4.31
C LYS A 71 20.35 -14.46 3.44
N VAL A 72 20.72 -14.09 2.22
CA VAL A 72 19.92 -13.22 1.35
C VAL A 72 18.93 -14.00 0.51
N GLN A 73 19.32 -15.17 0.01
CA GLN A 73 18.53 -15.94 -0.96
C GLN A 73 17.07 -16.22 -0.56
N PRO A 74 16.71 -16.58 0.69
CA PRO A 74 15.32 -16.81 1.07
C PRO A 74 14.43 -15.56 0.87
N TYR A 75 14.95 -14.39 1.21
CA TYR A 75 14.23 -13.12 1.08
C TYR A 75 14.23 -12.62 -0.37
N PHE A 76 15.32 -12.82 -1.08
CA PHE A 76 15.43 -12.44 -2.48
C PHE A 76 14.47 -13.23 -3.38
N SER A 77 14.34 -14.53 -3.16
CA SER A 77 13.37 -15.35 -3.89
C SER A 77 11.93 -14.92 -3.64
N GLN A 78 11.60 -14.54 -2.39
CA GLN A 78 10.28 -13.98 -2.07
C GLN A 78 10.07 -12.59 -2.73
N ALA A 79 11.09 -11.74 -2.75
CA ALA A 79 11.03 -10.45 -3.43
C ALA A 79 10.83 -10.60 -4.95
N GLN A 80 11.46 -11.60 -5.57
CA GLN A 80 11.25 -11.94 -6.98
C GLN A 80 9.82 -12.44 -7.24
N GLU A 81 9.28 -13.27 -6.35
CA GLU A 81 7.88 -13.71 -6.42
C GLU A 81 6.90 -12.52 -6.34
N VAL A 82 7.10 -11.61 -5.37
CA VAL A 82 6.29 -10.39 -5.24
C VAL A 82 6.32 -9.59 -6.54
N ARG A 83 7.49 -9.43 -7.14
CA ARG A 83 7.66 -8.71 -8.39
C ARG A 83 6.92 -9.37 -9.55
N GLU A 84 6.99 -10.69 -9.66
CA GLU A 84 6.33 -11.45 -10.71
C GLU A 84 4.81 -11.33 -10.63
N ILE A 85 4.23 -11.58 -9.44
CA ILE A 85 2.77 -11.47 -9.25
C ILE A 85 2.26 -10.03 -9.44
N SER A 86 3.06 -9.02 -9.06
CA SER A 86 2.74 -7.61 -9.29
C SER A 86 2.74 -7.27 -10.78
N ALA A 87 3.76 -7.71 -11.51
CA ALA A 87 3.87 -7.51 -12.95
C ALA A 87 2.70 -8.17 -13.70
N GLN A 88 2.32 -9.39 -13.30
CA GLN A 88 1.18 -10.10 -13.89
C GLN A 88 -0.14 -9.33 -13.64
N LEU A 89 -0.40 -8.89 -12.43
CA LEU A 89 -1.62 -8.14 -12.10
C LEU A 89 -1.67 -6.80 -12.86
N ILE A 90 -0.54 -6.09 -12.96
CA ILE A 90 -0.45 -4.84 -13.72
C ILE A 90 -0.69 -5.08 -15.22
N ALA A 91 -0.14 -6.16 -15.79
CA ALA A 91 -0.40 -6.55 -17.17
C ALA A 91 -1.89 -6.83 -17.41
N ASP A 92 -2.54 -7.57 -16.51
CA ASP A 92 -3.98 -7.85 -16.56
C ASP A 92 -4.81 -6.57 -16.50
N ILE A 93 -4.46 -5.61 -15.63
CA ILE A 93 -5.16 -4.32 -15.51
C ILE A 93 -5.01 -3.51 -16.80
N ASN A 94 -3.79 -3.44 -17.36
CA ASN A 94 -3.52 -2.72 -18.60
C ASN A 94 -4.27 -3.36 -19.79
N GLN A 95 -4.27 -4.67 -19.89
CA GLN A 95 -5.03 -5.38 -20.92
C GLN A 95 -6.51 -5.04 -20.85
N LEU A 96 -7.13 -5.11 -19.66
CA LEU A 96 -8.55 -4.78 -19.48
C LEU A 96 -8.83 -3.31 -19.77
N ARG A 97 -7.89 -2.40 -19.47
CA ARG A 97 -7.98 -0.97 -19.82
C ARG A 97 -8.01 -0.78 -21.34
N SER A 98 -7.09 -1.43 -22.06
CA SER A 98 -7.00 -1.35 -23.53
C SER A 98 -8.22 -1.99 -24.19
N GLU A 99 -8.70 -3.15 -23.70
CA GLU A 99 -9.95 -3.78 -24.17
C GLU A 99 -11.18 -2.88 -23.97
N MET A 100 -11.29 -2.21 -22.81
CA MET A 100 -12.38 -1.25 -22.56
C MET A 100 -12.34 -0.09 -23.54
N ILE A 101 -11.17 0.52 -23.75
CA ILE A 101 -10.98 1.63 -24.70
C ILE A 101 -11.34 1.18 -26.12
N SER A 102 -10.87 0.00 -26.53
CA SER A 102 -11.19 -0.60 -27.83
C SER A 102 -12.70 -0.72 -28.06
N VAL A 103 -13.44 -1.22 -27.08
CA VAL A 103 -14.91 -1.37 -27.15
C VAL A 103 -15.61 -0.02 -27.16
N VAL A 104 -15.15 0.94 -26.37
CA VAL A 104 -15.78 2.26 -26.23
C VAL A 104 -15.61 3.10 -27.50
N ASP A 105 -14.42 3.11 -28.08
CA ASP A 105 -14.10 3.89 -29.27
C ASP A 105 -14.21 3.09 -30.58
N ASN A 106 -14.50 1.79 -30.48
CA ASN A 106 -14.59 0.89 -31.63
C ASN A 106 -13.32 0.88 -32.49
N ILE A 107 -12.17 0.74 -31.83
CA ILE A 107 -10.83 0.67 -32.44
C ILE A 107 -10.17 -0.68 -32.11
N PRO A 108 -9.15 -1.14 -32.86
CA PRO A 108 -8.37 -2.32 -32.50
C PRO A 108 -7.71 -2.17 -31.14
N VAL A 109 -7.55 -3.29 -30.39
CA VAL A 109 -6.94 -3.28 -29.05
C VAL A 109 -5.49 -2.78 -29.09
N GLU A 110 -4.76 -3.11 -30.14
CA GLU A 110 -3.37 -2.68 -30.36
C GLU A 110 -3.26 -1.15 -30.48
N MET A 111 -4.27 -0.50 -31.08
CA MET A 111 -4.35 0.95 -31.10
C MET A 111 -4.77 1.53 -29.77
N ALA A 112 -5.68 0.86 -29.06
CA ALA A 112 -6.15 1.28 -27.75
C ALA A 112 -5.04 1.25 -26.70
N ASP A 113 -4.11 0.30 -26.80
CA ASP A 113 -2.98 0.13 -25.88
C ASP A 113 -2.01 1.32 -25.90
N THR A 114 -1.82 1.93 -27.07
CA THR A 114 -0.92 3.07 -27.26
C THR A 114 -1.65 4.42 -27.26
N LEU A 115 -2.98 4.42 -27.16
CA LEU A 115 -3.78 5.63 -27.23
C LEU A 115 -3.58 6.51 -25.99
N ASN A 116 -3.26 7.78 -26.20
CA ASN A 116 -3.30 8.77 -25.14
C ASN A 116 -4.77 9.07 -24.76
N LEU A 117 -5.07 9.16 -23.47
CA LEU A 117 -6.43 9.44 -22.99
C LEU A 117 -7.00 10.77 -23.50
N ILE A 118 -6.13 11.70 -23.91
CA ILE A 118 -6.57 12.96 -24.52
C ILE A 118 -7.24 12.74 -25.89
N ASP A 119 -6.85 11.68 -26.59
CA ASP A 119 -7.34 11.35 -27.94
C ASP A 119 -8.57 10.44 -27.92
N LEU A 120 -9.02 9.98 -26.75
CA LEU A 120 -10.22 9.18 -26.58
C LEU A 120 -11.44 9.94 -27.12
N GLN A 121 -12.20 9.33 -28.05
CA GLN A 121 -13.33 9.99 -28.73
C GLN A 121 -14.59 9.99 -27.86
N ASN A 122 -14.90 8.87 -27.21
CA ASN A 122 -16.13 8.68 -26.44
C ASN A 122 -15.86 8.81 -24.92
N LYS A 123 -15.17 9.88 -24.52
CA LYS A 123 -14.72 10.13 -23.12
C LYS A 123 -15.84 10.05 -22.08
N ASP A 124 -17.06 10.47 -22.44
CA ASP A 124 -18.22 10.63 -21.58
C ASP A 124 -19.26 9.50 -21.71
N ARG A 125 -19.06 8.56 -22.62
CA ARG A 125 -20.03 7.51 -22.93
C ARG A 125 -20.02 6.37 -21.91
N TYR A 126 -20.50 6.64 -20.69
CA TYR A 126 -20.48 5.67 -19.57
C TYR A 126 -21.21 4.34 -19.88
N SER A 127 -22.23 4.33 -20.76
CA SER A 127 -22.99 3.11 -21.07
C SER A 127 -22.12 2.00 -21.70
N GLY A 128 -21.13 2.37 -22.54
CA GLY A 128 -20.17 1.44 -23.13
C GLY A 128 -19.24 0.84 -22.07
N SER A 129 -18.69 1.69 -21.20
CA SER A 129 -17.83 1.29 -20.11
C SER A 129 -18.55 0.41 -19.10
N SER A 130 -19.72 0.83 -18.59
CA SER A 130 -20.50 0.04 -17.62
C SER A 130 -20.90 -1.32 -18.19
N ARG A 131 -21.29 -1.39 -19.47
CA ARG A 131 -21.60 -2.68 -20.12
C ARG A 131 -20.38 -3.58 -20.18
N PHE A 132 -19.23 -3.06 -20.56
CA PHE A 132 -18.00 -3.82 -20.64
C PHE A 132 -17.62 -4.48 -19.30
N TRP A 133 -17.73 -3.72 -18.21
CA TRP A 133 -17.31 -4.16 -16.89
C TRP A 133 -18.33 -5.01 -16.13
N LEU A 134 -19.63 -4.68 -16.25
CA LEU A 134 -20.64 -5.13 -15.31
C LEU A 134 -21.70 -6.09 -15.88
N THR A 135 -21.86 -6.15 -17.22
CA THR A 135 -22.96 -6.91 -17.82
C THR A 135 -22.55 -8.07 -18.69
N GLU A 136 -21.30 -8.14 -19.13
CA GLU A 136 -20.84 -9.24 -19.96
C GLU A 136 -20.79 -10.52 -19.14
N ASN A 137 -21.34 -11.58 -19.69
CA ASN A 137 -21.52 -12.90 -19.04
C ASN A 137 -22.42 -12.91 -17.79
N ASN A 138 -23.04 -11.78 -17.42
CA ASN A 138 -23.99 -11.74 -16.32
C ASN A 138 -25.39 -12.11 -16.82
N GLN A 139 -25.85 -13.32 -16.50
CA GLN A 139 -27.19 -13.78 -16.86
C GLN A 139 -28.29 -13.28 -15.90
N ASN A 140 -27.90 -12.73 -14.75
CA ASN A 140 -28.84 -12.20 -13.77
C ASN A 140 -28.80 -10.67 -13.74
N PRO A 141 -29.82 -9.99 -14.33
CA PRO A 141 -29.87 -8.53 -14.39
C PRO A 141 -30.04 -7.85 -13.03
N LEU A 142 -30.35 -8.62 -11.97
CA LEU A 142 -30.50 -8.07 -10.61
C LEU A 142 -29.15 -7.97 -9.87
N ILE A 143 -28.09 -8.61 -10.38
CA ILE A 143 -26.78 -8.60 -9.75
C ILE A 143 -25.78 -7.87 -10.67
N VAL A 144 -25.72 -6.57 -10.52
CA VAL A 144 -24.77 -5.73 -11.27
C VAL A 144 -23.35 -6.01 -10.78
N GLY A 145 -22.47 -6.43 -11.71
CA GLY A 145 -21.08 -6.75 -11.37
C GLY A 145 -20.90 -8.10 -10.67
N GLY A 146 -21.85 -9.03 -10.83
CA GLY A 146 -21.79 -10.39 -10.27
C GLY A 146 -20.76 -11.30 -10.91
N ALA A 147 -20.72 -12.55 -10.44
CA ALA A 147 -19.81 -13.59 -10.92
C ALA A 147 -19.83 -13.72 -12.46
N GLY A 148 -18.67 -13.82 -13.07
CA GLY A 148 -18.47 -13.90 -14.53
C GLY A 148 -18.31 -12.55 -15.24
N THR A 149 -18.54 -11.42 -14.54
CA THR A 149 -18.22 -10.09 -15.08
C THR A 149 -16.73 -9.77 -14.99
N ARG A 150 -16.22 -8.91 -15.89
CA ARG A 150 -14.82 -8.47 -15.85
C ARG A 150 -14.46 -7.76 -14.54
N ALA A 151 -15.35 -6.94 -14.01
CA ALA A 151 -15.17 -6.27 -12.73
C ALA A 151 -15.03 -7.26 -11.57
N TYR A 152 -15.82 -8.33 -11.55
CA TYR A 152 -15.72 -9.37 -10.54
C TYR A 152 -14.41 -10.15 -10.65
N ILE A 153 -14.02 -10.54 -11.87
CA ILE A 153 -12.76 -11.26 -12.12
C ILE A 153 -11.56 -10.39 -11.70
N LEU A 154 -11.56 -9.10 -12.04
CA LEU A 154 -10.51 -8.18 -11.61
C LEU A 154 -10.46 -8.08 -10.09
N ARG A 155 -11.59 -7.92 -9.41
CA ARG A 155 -11.64 -7.90 -7.94
C ARG A 155 -11.03 -9.16 -7.34
N GLN A 156 -11.36 -10.34 -7.86
CA GLN A 156 -10.78 -11.60 -7.39
C GLN A 156 -9.26 -11.65 -7.58
N LYS A 157 -8.75 -11.17 -8.72
CA LYS A 157 -7.30 -11.11 -8.96
C LYS A 157 -6.59 -10.18 -7.97
N VAL A 158 -7.17 -9.00 -7.70
CA VAL A 158 -6.63 -8.06 -6.71
C VAL A 158 -6.67 -8.63 -5.30
N GLU A 159 -7.76 -9.33 -4.94
CA GLU A 159 -7.88 -10.00 -3.64
C GLU A 159 -6.85 -11.12 -3.47
N ALA A 160 -6.69 -11.98 -4.48
CA ALA A 160 -5.70 -13.05 -4.46
C ALA A 160 -4.26 -12.50 -4.34
N TYR A 161 -3.96 -11.40 -5.04
CA TYR A 161 -2.69 -10.70 -4.93
C TYR A 161 -2.46 -10.17 -3.51
N ARG A 162 -3.43 -9.44 -2.95
CA ARG A 162 -3.38 -8.91 -1.58
C ARG A 162 -3.17 -10.03 -0.56
N GLN A 163 -3.92 -11.12 -0.69
CA GLN A 163 -3.79 -12.27 0.19
C GLN A 163 -2.40 -12.91 0.10
N ARG A 164 -1.86 -13.06 -1.11
CA ARG A 164 -0.51 -13.61 -1.29
C ARG A 164 0.56 -12.75 -0.65
N LEU A 165 0.49 -11.43 -0.79
CA LEU A 165 1.38 -10.51 -0.09
C LEU A 165 1.27 -10.66 1.44
N PHE A 166 0.04 -10.80 1.94
CA PHE A 166 -0.22 -10.98 3.37
C PHE A 166 0.40 -12.29 3.90
N GLU A 167 0.31 -13.38 3.14
CA GLU A 167 0.94 -14.66 3.49
C GLU A 167 2.47 -14.53 3.59
N LEU A 168 3.10 -13.87 2.62
CA LEU A 168 4.55 -13.63 2.61
C LEU A 168 5.00 -12.84 3.83
N VAL A 169 4.28 -11.78 4.18
CA VAL A 169 4.60 -10.94 5.34
C VAL A 169 4.33 -11.67 6.65
N SER A 170 3.22 -12.42 6.74
CA SER A 170 2.83 -13.15 7.95
C SER A 170 3.82 -14.27 8.28
N SER A 171 4.47 -14.86 7.29
CA SER A 171 5.52 -15.86 7.50
C SER A 171 6.71 -15.33 8.32
N HIS A 172 6.84 -14.01 8.41
CA HIS A 172 7.88 -13.30 9.16
C HIS A 172 7.34 -12.57 10.42
N ASN A 173 6.07 -12.78 10.80
CA ASN A 173 5.39 -12.11 11.94
C ASN A 173 5.34 -10.56 11.80
N LEU A 174 5.23 -10.04 10.59
CA LEU A 174 5.26 -8.60 10.29
C LEU A 174 3.91 -8.03 9.85
N GLN A 175 2.80 -8.76 10.07
CA GLN A 175 1.46 -8.35 9.68
C GLN A 175 1.02 -7.00 10.29
N ASP A 176 1.53 -6.66 11.47
CA ASP A 176 1.19 -5.41 12.17
C ASP A 176 2.03 -4.21 11.68
N VAL A 177 3.07 -4.45 10.90
CA VAL A 177 4.01 -3.43 10.39
C VAL A 177 3.64 -2.99 8.99
N VAL A 178 2.95 -3.84 8.23
CA VAL A 178 2.67 -3.63 6.81
C VAL A 178 1.24 -3.16 6.60
N THR A 179 1.08 -2.01 5.98
CA THR A 179 -0.23 -1.52 5.51
C THR A 179 -0.36 -1.79 4.02
N ILE A 180 -0.83 -2.98 3.66
CA ILE A 180 -1.16 -3.27 2.27
C ILE A 180 -2.43 -2.49 1.92
N GLY A 181 -2.31 -1.48 1.05
CA GLY A 181 -3.45 -0.77 0.46
C GLY A 181 -4.40 -1.74 -0.25
N LEU A 182 -5.06 -1.33 -1.33
CA LEU A 182 -5.99 -2.14 -2.10
C LEU A 182 -7.27 -2.46 -1.30
N ASN A 183 -7.95 -1.40 -0.83
CA ASN A 183 -9.21 -1.57 -0.12
C ASN A 183 -10.32 -2.06 -1.06
N LEU A 184 -10.76 -3.31 -0.87
CA LEU A 184 -11.84 -3.96 -1.61
C LEU A 184 -13.10 -4.20 -0.75
N GLU A 185 -13.03 -3.93 0.54
CA GLU A 185 -14.07 -4.31 1.51
C GLU A 185 -15.09 -3.21 1.77
N GLY A 186 -14.71 -1.94 1.51
CA GLY A 186 -15.59 -0.80 1.71
C GLY A 186 -15.67 -0.36 3.18
N PRO A 187 -16.82 0.17 3.61
CA PRO A 187 -18.06 0.35 2.84
C PRO A 187 -17.96 1.39 1.72
N PHE A 188 -18.58 1.09 0.57
CA PHE A 188 -18.65 2.03 -0.57
C PHE A 188 -20.07 2.56 -0.68
N TYR A 189 -20.22 3.86 -0.92
CA TYR A 189 -21.52 4.52 -0.99
C TYR A 189 -21.70 5.29 -2.29
N LEU A 190 -22.91 5.26 -2.83
CA LEU A 190 -23.30 6.18 -3.88
C LEU A 190 -23.41 7.60 -3.31
N PRO A 191 -22.72 8.60 -3.91
CA PRO A 191 -22.68 9.96 -3.37
C PRO A 191 -24.06 10.62 -3.25
N GLN A 192 -25.01 10.21 -4.11
CA GLN A 192 -26.35 10.83 -4.19
C GLN A 192 -27.38 10.26 -3.22
N THR A 193 -27.27 9.00 -2.84
CA THR A 193 -28.30 8.28 -2.05
C THR A 193 -27.79 7.71 -0.75
N ALA A 194 -26.48 7.78 -0.48
CA ALA A 194 -25.79 7.11 0.62
C ALA A 194 -26.14 5.60 0.73
N THR A 195 -26.51 4.98 -0.40
CA THR A 195 -26.78 3.55 -0.49
C THR A 195 -25.45 2.82 -0.60
N GLU A 196 -25.26 1.78 0.21
CA GLU A 196 -24.09 0.91 0.14
C GLU A 196 -24.12 0.10 -1.15
N ILE A 197 -22.99 0.07 -1.82
CA ILE A 197 -22.77 -0.61 -3.10
C ILE A 197 -21.52 -1.48 -3.07
N SER A 198 -21.43 -2.43 -3.99
CA SER A 198 -20.23 -3.26 -4.14
C SER A 198 -19.06 -2.45 -4.70
N TRP A 199 -17.82 -2.95 -4.48
CA TRP A 199 -16.62 -2.38 -5.09
C TRP A 199 -16.72 -2.29 -6.62
N GLN A 200 -17.30 -3.31 -7.26
CA GLN A 200 -17.49 -3.35 -8.70
C GLN A 200 -18.41 -2.21 -9.19
N GLN A 201 -19.50 -1.97 -8.46
CA GLN A 201 -20.39 -0.85 -8.78
C GLN A 201 -19.71 0.50 -8.52
N TYR A 202 -18.99 0.62 -7.40
CA TYR A 202 -18.26 1.83 -7.07
C TYR A 202 -17.22 2.21 -8.14
N MET A 203 -16.50 1.23 -8.69
CA MET A 203 -15.45 1.45 -9.67
C MET A 203 -15.95 1.64 -11.10
N PHE A 204 -17.11 1.04 -11.47
CA PHE A 204 -17.45 0.87 -12.87
C PHE A 204 -18.90 1.25 -13.24
N ASP A 205 -19.83 1.35 -12.25
CA ASP A 205 -21.22 1.63 -12.57
C ASP A 205 -21.44 3.13 -12.88
N ARG A 206 -21.91 3.42 -14.08
CA ARG A 206 -22.19 4.78 -14.56
C ARG A 206 -21.00 5.73 -14.47
N ILE A 207 -19.78 5.18 -14.47
CA ILE A 207 -18.56 5.96 -14.53
C ILE A 207 -18.14 6.13 -15.99
N ILE A 208 -17.78 7.35 -16.37
CA ILE A 208 -17.32 7.68 -17.72
C ILE A 208 -15.99 6.97 -18.04
N PRO A 209 -15.76 6.54 -19.29
CA PRO A 209 -14.60 5.73 -19.67
C PRO A 209 -13.26 6.33 -19.28
N ILE A 210 -13.11 7.65 -19.46
CA ILE A 210 -11.86 8.33 -19.11
C ILE A 210 -11.56 8.27 -17.61
N ALA A 211 -12.58 8.40 -16.76
CA ALA A 211 -12.43 8.28 -15.32
C ALA A 211 -12.15 6.84 -14.90
N VAL A 212 -12.75 5.84 -15.56
CA VAL A 212 -12.42 4.43 -15.33
C VAL A 212 -10.97 4.15 -15.69
N ALA A 213 -10.49 4.62 -16.84
CA ALA A 213 -9.09 4.46 -17.25
C ALA A 213 -8.13 5.06 -16.22
N THR A 214 -8.39 6.28 -15.74
CA THR A 214 -7.59 6.94 -14.69
C THR A 214 -7.66 6.18 -13.36
N ASN A 215 -8.83 5.64 -12.98
CA ASN A 215 -8.96 4.80 -11.79
C ASN A 215 -8.17 3.49 -11.88
N LEU A 216 -8.07 2.89 -13.07
CA LEU A 216 -7.23 1.72 -13.30
C LEU A 216 -5.73 2.07 -13.17
N THR A 217 -5.31 3.22 -13.69
CA THR A 217 -3.93 3.73 -13.48
C THR A 217 -3.64 3.97 -12.00
N ARG A 218 -4.62 4.48 -11.23
CA ARG A 218 -4.52 4.60 -9.77
C ARG A 218 -4.41 3.23 -9.08
N LEU A 219 -5.19 2.24 -9.52
CA LEU A 219 -5.10 0.88 -9.00
C LEU A 219 -3.70 0.28 -9.22
N ILE A 220 -3.08 0.52 -10.38
CA ILE A 220 -1.69 0.15 -10.64
C ILE A 220 -0.73 0.81 -9.64
N THR A 221 -0.97 2.08 -9.28
CA THR A 221 -0.16 2.76 -8.25
C THR A 221 -0.27 2.07 -6.89
N GLU A 222 -1.47 1.64 -6.50
CA GLU A 222 -1.69 0.90 -5.26
C GLU A 222 -0.97 -0.45 -5.27
N VAL A 223 -0.97 -1.16 -6.40
CA VAL A 223 -0.19 -2.41 -6.59
C VAL A 223 1.32 -2.13 -6.46
N ARG A 224 1.82 -1.09 -7.13
CA ARG A 224 3.25 -0.71 -7.04
C ARG A 224 3.68 -0.27 -5.64
N ASN A 225 2.81 0.43 -4.91
CA ASN A 225 3.09 0.79 -3.52
C ASN A 225 3.17 -0.46 -2.63
N ALA A 226 2.23 -1.39 -2.76
CA ALA A 226 2.25 -2.65 -2.02
C ALA A 226 3.49 -3.50 -2.36
N GLU A 227 3.86 -3.58 -3.64
CA GLU A 227 5.07 -4.23 -4.12
C GLU A 227 6.32 -3.63 -3.45
N PHE A 228 6.45 -2.30 -3.51
CA PHE A 228 7.60 -1.59 -2.93
C PHE A 228 7.70 -1.79 -1.42
N GLU A 229 6.58 -1.73 -0.71
CA GLU A 229 6.55 -1.89 0.73
C GLU A 229 6.99 -3.30 1.15
N VAL A 230 6.42 -4.34 0.54
CA VAL A 230 6.78 -5.72 0.86
C VAL A 230 8.23 -6.03 0.50
N ILE A 231 8.71 -5.62 -0.67
CA ILE A 231 10.11 -5.83 -1.09
C ILE A 231 11.07 -5.08 -0.15
N SER A 232 10.73 -3.86 0.26
CA SER A 232 11.56 -3.08 1.19
C SER A 232 11.66 -3.74 2.56
N ILE A 233 10.57 -4.31 3.06
CA ILE A 233 10.54 -5.05 4.31
C ILE A 233 11.37 -6.32 4.22
N LEU A 234 11.21 -7.11 3.15
CA LEU A 234 12.01 -8.32 2.92
C LEU A 234 13.52 -7.99 2.89
N TYR A 235 13.89 -6.87 2.27
CA TYR A 235 15.28 -6.39 2.30
C TYR A 235 15.73 -6.00 3.71
N GLY A 236 14.86 -5.32 4.45
CA GLY A 236 15.12 -4.95 5.84
C GLY A 236 15.40 -6.14 6.76
N LEU A 237 14.77 -7.31 6.49
CA LEU A 237 15.01 -8.54 7.26
C LEU A 237 16.44 -9.07 7.12
N ILE A 238 17.11 -8.82 6.00
CA ILE A 238 18.52 -9.22 5.80
C ILE A 238 19.40 -8.52 6.82
N THR A 239 19.12 -7.23 7.07
CA THR A 239 19.92 -6.39 7.98
C THR A 239 19.37 -6.33 9.38
N ALA A 240 18.21 -6.92 9.64
CA ALA A 240 17.56 -6.88 10.95
C ALA A 240 18.40 -7.52 12.07
N GLY A 241 19.28 -8.46 11.73
CA GLY A 241 20.27 -9.04 12.66
C GLY A 241 21.60 -8.28 12.73
N ASP A 242 21.81 -7.31 11.85
CA ASP A 242 23.07 -6.57 11.77
C ASP A 242 22.91 -5.23 12.52
N PHE A 243 22.94 -5.30 13.86
CA PHE A 243 22.96 -4.08 14.68
C PHE A 243 24.29 -3.34 14.45
N THR A 244 24.18 -2.07 14.03
CA THR A 244 25.35 -1.18 14.03
C THR A 244 25.57 -0.66 15.44
N PHE A 245 26.64 -1.12 16.10
CA PHE A 245 27.00 -0.65 17.40
C PHE A 245 27.96 0.53 17.26
N ASP A 246 27.67 1.65 17.90
CA ASP A 246 28.51 2.84 17.93
C ASP A 246 29.28 2.98 19.24
N GLN A 247 28.89 2.22 20.26
CA GLN A 247 29.59 2.21 21.55
C GLN A 247 29.94 0.79 22.00
N ILE A 248 31.13 0.69 22.58
CA ILE A 248 31.65 -0.52 23.16
C ILE A 248 32.00 -0.21 24.62
N ALA A 249 31.46 -0.98 25.56
CA ALA A 249 31.77 -0.85 26.98
C ALA A 249 32.14 -2.21 27.59
N ALA A 250 33.20 -2.22 28.37
CA ALA A 250 33.50 -3.40 29.20
C ALA A 250 32.48 -3.48 30.33
N ARG A 251 31.96 -4.69 30.57
CA ARG A 251 31.06 -4.99 31.68
C ARG A 251 31.68 -6.11 32.53
N VAL A 252 31.62 -5.91 33.82
CA VAL A 252 32.08 -6.88 34.81
C VAL A 252 30.89 -7.32 35.64
N VAL A 253 30.59 -8.60 35.62
CA VAL A 253 29.52 -9.20 36.42
C VAL A 253 30.18 -10.08 37.48
N PRO A 254 30.36 -9.57 38.70
CA PRO A 254 30.95 -10.36 39.78
C PRO A 254 29.95 -11.41 40.29
N ARG A 255 30.45 -12.62 40.62
CA ARG A 255 29.64 -13.64 41.28
C ARG A 255 29.23 -13.21 42.70
N SER A 256 30.10 -12.43 43.36
CA SER A 256 29.79 -11.78 44.63
C SER A 256 30.46 -10.42 44.69
N GLN A 257 29.80 -9.43 45.27
CA GLN A 257 30.39 -8.11 45.54
C GLN A 257 31.17 -8.07 46.84
N ILE A 258 31.06 -9.08 47.67
CA ILE A 258 31.75 -9.21 48.98
C ILE A 258 32.52 -10.51 48.97
N VAL A 259 33.84 -10.43 49.20
CA VAL A 259 34.75 -11.56 49.28
C VAL A 259 35.53 -11.46 50.56
N LEU A 260 35.66 -12.57 51.32
CA LEU A 260 36.44 -12.62 52.57
C LEU A 260 37.93 -12.60 52.23
N ALA A 261 38.72 -12.03 53.14
CA ALA A 261 40.17 -12.02 52.98
C ALA A 261 40.74 -13.47 53.02
N GLY A 262 41.35 -13.87 51.89
CA GLY A 262 41.87 -15.24 51.69
C GLY A 262 41.06 -16.01 50.60
N ASP A 263 39.85 -15.58 50.21
CA ASP A 263 39.06 -16.17 49.12
C ASP A 263 39.36 -15.54 47.77
N ALA A 264 39.03 -16.24 46.71
CA ALA A 264 39.19 -15.74 45.34
C ALA A 264 38.02 -14.85 44.92
N TYR A 265 38.30 -13.67 44.30
CA TYR A 265 37.31 -12.88 43.59
C TYR A 265 37.07 -13.44 42.19
N GLU A 266 35.83 -13.83 41.90
CA GLU A 266 35.44 -14.36 40.60
C GLU A 266 34.46 -13.41 39.93
N ALA A 267 34.72 -13.07 38.67
CA ALA A 267 33.85 -12.22 37.87
C ALA A 267 33.92 -12.60 36.40
N ASP A 268 32.79 -12.53 35.74
CA ASP A 268 32.70 -12.63 34.26
C ASP A 268 32.95 -11.24 33.66
N ILE A 269 33.91 -11.15 32.75
CA ILE A 269 34.23 -9.91 32.03
C ILE A 269 33.86 -10.09 30.57
N PHE A 270 32.98 -9.24 30.05
CA PHE A 270 32.59 -9.27 28.64
C PHE A 270 32.51 -7.87 28.05
N VAL A 271 32.54 -7.82 26.74
CA VAL A 271 32.34 -6.59 25.96
C VAL A 271 30.88 -6.48 25.59
N ALA A 272 30.22 -5.40 26.02
CA ALA A 272 28.88 -5.04 25.58
C ALA A 272 29.00 -3.99 24.48
N ALA A 273 28.43 -4.29 23.33
CA ALA A 273 28.29 -3.35 22.22
C ALA A 273 26.82 -2.86 22.16
N PHE A 274 26.60 -1.57 22.04
CA PHE A 274 25.26 -0.99 21.96
C PHE A 274 25.24 0.26 21.06
N ASP A 275 24.07 0.58 20.50
CA ASP A 275 23.84 1.80 19.74
C ASP A 275 23.26 2.88 20.66
N SER A 276 24.00 3.95 20.88
CA SER A 276 23.58 5.06 21.75
C SER A 276 22.43 5.90 21.16
N ARG A 277 22.15 5.74 19.88
CA ARG A 277 21.06 6.46 19.16
C ARG A 277 19.74 5.72 19.27
N GLN A 278 19.75 4.46 19.67
CA GLN A 278 18.55 3.64 19.85
C GLN A 278 18.32 3.38 21.34
N GLU A 279 17.17 3.85 21.83
CA GLU A 279 16.76 3.57 23.21
C GLU A 279 15.94 2.27 23.25
N PRO A 280 16.45 1.20 23.89
CA PRO A 280 15.70 -0.02 24.08
C PRO A 280 14.53 0.23 25.06
N THR A 281 13.39 -0.41 24.80
CA THR A 281 12.32 -0.49 25.80
C THR A 281 12.57 -1.69 26.69
N ILE A 282 12.89 -1.45 27.97
CA ILE A 282 13.14 -2.50 28.94
C ILE A 282 11.92 -2.64 29.86
N ILE A 283 11.31 -3.81 29.86
CA ILE A 283 10.13 -4.10 30.68
C ILE A 283 10.54 -5.11 31.73
N VAL A 284 10.36 -4.77 33.01
CA VAL A 284 10.67 -5.66 34.16
C VAL A 284 9.40 -5.87 34.96
N ASN A 285 9.03 -7.14 35.18
CA ASN A 285 7.79 -7.51 35.88
C ASN A 285 6.55 -6.78 35.36
N GLY A 286 6.48 -6.55 34.02
CA GLY A 286 5.37 -5.87 33.35
C GLY A 286 5.40 -4.34 33.41
N GLN A 287 6.45 -3.73 34.00
CA GLN A 287 6.63 -2.27 34.02
C GLN A 287 7.84 -1.84 33.21
N ALA A 288 7.65 -0.82 32.35
CA ALA A 288 8.76 -0.22 31.62
C ALA A 288 9.66 0.57 32.56
N ILE A 289 10.98 0.39 32.44
CA ILE A 289 11.97 1.15 33.20
C ILE A 289 12.59 2.24 32.30
N PRO A 290 12.97 3.40 32.87
CA PRO A 290 13.63 4.46 32.12
C PRO A 290 14.96 3.99 31.56
N THR A 291 15.22 4.34 30.30
CA THR A 291 16.47 4.08 29.59
C THR A 291 17.13 5.40 29.22
N GLU A 292 18.44 5.45 29.31
CA GLU A 292 19.24 6.63 28.95
C GLU A 292 20.53 6.14 28.27
N GLY A 293 20.77 6.59 27.02
CA GLY A 293 21.96 6.18 26.25
C GLY A 293 22.08 4.68 26.07
N GLY A 294 20.97 3.97 25.83
CA GLY A 294 20.94 2.52 25.65
C GLY A 294 20.98 1.69 26.95
N VAL A 295 20.99 2.31 28.14
CA VAL A 295 21.09 1.64 29.41
C VAL A 295 19.86 1.87 30.28
N GLY A 296 19.19 0.79 30.71
CA GLY A 296 18.12 0.84 31.70
C GLY A 296 18.65 0.65 33.12
N ARG A 297 18.20 1.50 34.06
CA ARG A 297 18.57 1.42 35.47
C ARG A 297 17.39 0.90 36.29
N LEU A 298 17.46 -0.36 36.69
CA LEU A 298 16.46 -0.95 37.59
C LEU A 298 16.80 -0.58 39.05
N ARG A 299 15.84 0.02 39.73
CA ARG A 299 15.92 0.27 41.17
C ARG A 299 14.72 -0.35 41.86
N MET A 300 14.96 -1.34 42.70
CA MET A 300 13.91 -2.02 43.48
C MET A 300 14.25 -2.02 44.94
N PRO A 301 13.30 -1.77 45.85
CA PRO A 301 13.52 -1.89 47.29
C PRO A 301 13.69 -3.38 47.63
N ALA A 302 14.74 -3.69 48.34
CA ALA A 302 14.93 -5.01 48.92
C ALA A 302 14.06 -5.15 50.19
N SER A 303 12.98 -5.95 50.08
CA SER A 303 12.09 -6.22 51.21
C SER A 303 11.98 -7.72 51.44
N GLY A 304 12.24 -8.18 52.69
CA GLY A 304 12.24 -9.57 53.06
C GLY A 304 13.58 -10.29 52.80
N THR A 305 13.68 -11.53 53.28
CA THR A 305 14.84 -12.44 53.11
C THR A 305 14.51 -13.52 52.09
N GLY A 306 15.47 -13.93 51.27
CA GLY A 306 15.34 -15.01 50.29
C GLY A 306 15.62 -14.58 48.85
N GLU A 307 15.61 -15.54 47.95
CA GLU A 307 15.81 -15.32 46.51
C GLU A 307 14.54 -14.76 45.84
N ARG A 308 14.72 -13.81 44.97
CA ARG A 308 13.66 -13.29 44.09
C ARG A 308 14.07 -13.39 42.63
N THR A 309 13.24 -14.02 41.83
CA THR A 309 13.41 -14.07 40.39
C THR A 309 12.77 -12.83 39.77
N ILE A 310 13.56 -12.07 39.03
CA ILE A 310 13.12 -10.93 38.24
C ILE A 310 13.05 -11.38 36.78
N ARG A 311 11.93 -11.17 36.14
CA ARG A 311 11.75 -11.47 34.71
C ARG A 311 11.51 -10.18 33.98
N GLY A 312 12.09 -10.07 32.76
CA GLY A 312 11.95 -8.91 31.96
C GLY A 312 12.09 -9.24 30.47
N VAL A 313 11.78 -8.28 29.63
CA VAL A 313 11.95 -8.33 28.19
C VAL A 313 12.63 -7.05 27.75
N ILE A 314 13.66 -7.17 26.95
CA ILE A 314 14.30 -6.05 26.27
C ILE A 314 13.81 -6.03 24.84
N ARG A 315 13.12 -4.95 24.44
CA ARG A 315 12.64 -4.72 23.08
C ARG A 315 13.54 -3.68 22.41
N VAL A 316 14.15 -4.08 21.31
CA VAL A 316 15.01 -3.21 20.47
C VAL A 316 14.42 -3.15 19.08
N THR A 317 14.36 -1.97 18.48
CA THR A 317 13.93 -1.81 17.08
C THR A 317 15.17 -1.76 16.19
N SER A 318 15.23 -2.62 15.18
CA SER A 318 16.34 -2.61 14.23
C SER A 318 16.36 -1.32 13.40
N PRO A 319 17.48 -0.96 12.73
CA PRO A 319 17.53 0.18 11.81
C PRO A 319 16.49 0.13 10.69
N ALA A 320 15.98 -1.06 10.37
CA ALA A 320 14.89 -1.29 9.40
C ALA A 320 13.48 -1.13 10.00
N GLY A 321 13.35 -0.71 11.26
CA GLY A 321 12.05 -0.54 11.94
C GLY A 321 11.43 -1.83 12.49
N ILE A 322 12.17 -2.95 12.47
CA ILE A 322 11.65 -4.27 12.88
C ILE A 322 11.94 -4.47 14.38
N PRO A 323 10.92 -4.67 15.24
CA PRO A 323 11.12 -4.92 16.67
C PRO A 323 11.67 -6.33 16.92
N GLN A 324 12.65 -6.44 17.79
CA GLN A 324 13.20 -7.70 18.30
C GLN A 324 13.08 -7.72 19.82
N GLU A 325 12.69 -8.87 20.37
CA GLU A 325 12.52 -9.07 21.82
C GLU A 325 13.53 -10.10 22.34
N TYR A 326 14.16 -9.74 23.46
CA TYR A 326 15.10 -10.58 24.20
C TYR A 326 14.59 -10.79 25.63
N PRO A 327 14.39 -12.04 26.08
CA PRO A 327 13.92 -12.34 27.44
C PRO A 327 14.98 -12.10 28.52
#